data_1c31ba9cf3654b72dbeca4063111c974
#
_entry.id   1c31ba9cf3654b72dbeca4063111c974
#
_cell.length_a   1.000
_cell.length_b   1.000
_cell.length_c   1.000
_cell.angle_alpha   90.00
_cell.angle_beta   90.00
_cell.angle_gamma   90.00
#
_symmetry.space_group_name_H-M   'P 1'
#
loop_
_entity.id
_entity.type
_entity.pdbx_description
1 polymer ?
#
loop_
_entity_poly.entity_id
_entity_poly.type
_entity_poly.pdbx_seq_one_letter_code
_entity_poly.pdbx_strand_id
1 'polypeptide(L)'
;MPYIPIVTAVELAIVDRLTRGLGKMVNEVKTYGGEFDDEELDTVVRRFPAAWVTFGGVRRTEPYGTSRSKWRAEALFVVMVGARSIRNEETSRHGGPAQFEVGTNLLISCVRHLLNQQDMGLPIANLQPGAIRTLFNTKTRTDAMSVYALEFRTAWVEDTLFVGAFPQGASEGPLGQVFEDYGGQIDPPTPDWKATLFSYFLKPGESSQPDAQDWVQKPSQE
;
A
#
# COMPACT_ATOMS: atom_id res chain seq x y z
N MET A 1 4.40 10.54 -14.32
CA MET A 1 4.56 9.10 -14.00
C MET A 1 3.18 8.52 -13.81
N PRO A 2 2.89 7.29 -14.24
CA PRO A 2 1.58 6.70 -13.98
C PRO A 2 1.33 6.59 -12.46
N TYR A 3 0.08 6.75 -12.06
CA TYR A 3 -0.33 6.59 -10.68
C TYR A 3 -0.13 5.15 -10.21
N ILE A 4 0.55 4.98 -9.08
CA ILE A 4 0.73 3.67 -8.44
C ILE A 4 -0.13 3.66 -7.17
N PRO A 5 -1.17 2.81 -7.08
CA PRO A 5 -1.97 2.68 -5.86
C PRO A 5 -1.12 2.32 -4.65
N ILE A 6 -1.47 2.87 -3.47
CA ILE A 6 -0.68 2.66 -2.25
C ILE A 6 -0.51 1.17 -1.90
N VAL A 7 -1.53 0.36 -2.13
CA VAL A 7 -1.46 -1.10 -1.91
C VAL A 7 -0.37 -1.73 -2.76
N THR A 8 -0.36 -1.43 -4.07
CA THR A 8 0.68 -1.93 -5.00
C THR A 8 2.06 -1.42 -4.61
N ALA A 9 2.18 -0.14 -4.25
CA ALA A 9 3.45 0.45 -3.83
C ALA A 9 4.03 -0.27 -2.61
N VAL A 10 3.20 -0.58 -1.61
CA VAL A 10 3.62 -1.30 -0.40
C VAL A 10 4.01 -2.74 -0.71
N GLU A 11 3.23 -3.48 -1.51
CA GLU A 11 3.58 -4.84 -1.92
C GLU A 11 4.93 -4.89 -2.61
N LEU A 12 5.14 -4.02 -3.62
CA LEU A 12 6.39 -3.96 -4.36
C LEU A 12 7.58 -3.54 -3.48
N ALA A 13 7.37 -2.62 -2.55
CA ALA A 13 8.42 -2.20 -1.63
C ALA A 13 8.81 -3.31 -0.64
N ILE A 14 7.84 -4.09 -0.16
CA ILE A 14 8.12 -5.28 0.67
C ILE A 14 8.90 -6.32 -0.15
N VAL A 15 8.46 -6.62 -1.38
CA VAL A 15 9.16 -7.56 -2.28
C VAL A 15 10.61 -7.12 -2.53
N ASP A 16 10.83 -5.86 -2.89
CA ASP A 16 12.17 -5.31 -3.12
C ASP A 16 13.06 -5.43 -1.88
N ARG A 17 12.52 -5.02 -0.71
CA ARG A 17 13.28 -5.08 0.54
C ARG A 17 13.63 -6.52 0.94
N LEU A 18 12.71 -7.46 0.79
CA LEU A 18 12.97 -8.88 1.08
C LEU A 18 13.92 -9.50 0.06
N THR A 19 13.80 -9.17 -1.22
CA THR A 19 14.74 -9.65 -2.25
C THR A 19 16.16 -9.25 -1.94
N ARG A 20 16.38 -7.98 -1.59
CA ARG A 20 17.70 -7.48 -1.21
C ARG A 20 18.21 -8.02 0.12
N GLY A 21 17.30 -8.17 1.09
CA GLY A 21 17.69 -8.55 2.46
C GLY A 21 17.89 -10.05 2.66
N LEU A 22 17.07 -10.89 2.01
CA LEU A 22 17.18 -12.36 2.10
C LEU A 22 18.26 -12.92 1.18
N GLY A 23 18.51 -12.28 0.04
CA GLY A 23 19.54 -12.68 -0.90
C GLY A 23 19.46 -14.17 -1.25
N LYS A 24 20.54 -14.92 -1.04
CA LYS A 24 20.65 -16.35 -1.36
C LYS A 24 19.92 -17.29 -0.40
N MET A 25 19.24 -16.78 0.63
CA MET A 25 18.42 -17.61 1.53
C MET A 25 17.15 -18.11 0.84
N VAL A 26 16.70 -17.42 -0.21
CA VAL A 26 15.50 -17.76 -0.98
C VAL A 26 15.82 -17.79 -2.47
N ASN A 27 15.10 -18.63 -3.20
CA ASN A 27 15.20 -18.70 -4.65
C ASN A 27 14.35 -17.62 -5.33
N GLU A 28 13.25 -17.22 -4.69
CA GLU A 28 12.29 -16.28 -5.25
C GLU A 28 11.62 -15.44 -4.15
N VAL A 29 11.40 -14.14 -4.45
CA VAL A 29 10.50 -13.25 -3.69
C VAL A 29 9.63 -12.53 -4.69
N LYS A 30 8.29 -12.62 -4.54
CA LYS A 30 7.34 -11.93 -5.42
C LYS A 30 5.98 -11.68 -4.76
N THR A 31 5.10 -10.96 -5.46
CA THR A 31 3.70 -10.86 -5.07
C THR A 31 3.00 -12.19 -5.28
N TYR A 32 2.05 -12.52 -4.39
CA TYR A 32 1.26 -13.74 -4.47
C TYR A 32 0.21 -13.62 -5.57
N GLY A 33 0.17 -14.58 -6.47
CA GLY A 33 -0.75 -14.64 -7.61
C GLY A 33 -1.74 -15.83 -7.57
N GLY A 34 -1.89 -16.49 -6.41
CA GLY A 34 -2.73 -17.69 -6.29
C GLY A 34 -1.96 -19.02 -6.33
N GLU A 35 -0.62 -18.96 -6.15
CA GLU A 35 0.25 -20.13 -6.30
C GLU A 35 -0.13 -21.33 -5.41
N PHE A 36 -0.77 -21.10 -4.26
CA PHE A 36 -1.20 -22.18 -3.35
C PHE A 36 -2.63 -22.63 -3.59
N ASP A 37 -3.36 -21.97 -4.49
CA ASP A 37 -4.76 -22.27 -4.81
C ASP A 37 -4.87 -23.23 -6.01
N ASP A 38 -3.78 -23.43 -6.75
CA ASP A 38 -3.70 -24.29 -7.93
C ASP A 38 -3.36 -25.73 -7.56
N GLU A 39 -3.86 -26.68 -8.39
CA GLU A 39 -3.57 -28.11 -8.27
C GLU A 39 -2.09 -28.46 -8.52
N GLU A 40 -1.27 -27.51 -8.97
CA GLU A 40 0.15 -27.66 -9.27
C GLU A 40 1.08 -27.33 -8.10
N LEU A 41 0.74 -27.72 -6.88
CA LEU A 41 1.59 -27.53 -5.69
C LEU A 41 3.04 -28.04 -5.90
N ASP A 42 3.25 -29.06 -6.71
CA ASP A 42 4.58 -29.58 -7.02
C ASP A 42 5.48 -28.55 -7.72
N THR A 43 4.90 -27.68 -8.55
CA THR A 43 5.65 -26.61 -9.24
C THR A 43 6.06 -25.50 -8.26
N VAL A 44 5.19 -25.17 -7.31
CA VAL A 44 5.47 -24.19 -6.26
C VAL A 44 6.55 -24.70 -5.29
N VAL A 45 6.45 -25.96 -4.89
CA VAL A 45 7.41 -26.61 -3.98
C VAL A 45 8.82 -26.63 -4.56
N ARG A 46 8.98 -26.75 -5.88
CA ARG A 46 10.30 -26.69 -6.55
C ARG A 46 10.99 -25.33 -6.41
N ARG A 47 10.23 -24.24 -6.17
CA ARG A 47 10.76 -22.88 -5.98
C ARG A 47 11.24 -22.62 -4.56
N PHE A 48 10.92 -23.49 -3.60
CA PHE A 48 11.36 -23.33 -2.21
C PHE A 48 12.89 -23.43 -2.07
N PRO A 49 13.51 -22.66 -1.13
CA PRO A 49 12.90 -21.67 -0.24
C PRO A 49 12.43 -20.42 -0.99
N ALA A 50 11.24 -19.89 -0.64
CA ALA A 50 10.69 -18.73 -1.32
C ALA A 50 9.80 -17.91 -0.38
N ALA A 51 9.52 -16.65 -0.79
CA ALA A 51 8.61 -15.77 -0.08
C ALA A 51 7.62 -15.11 -1.05
N TRP A 52 6.38 -14.97 -0.62
CA TRP A 52 5.31 -14.29 -1.37
C TRP A 52 4.67 -13.22 -0.51
N VAL A 53 4.35 -12.09 -1.14
CA VAL A 53 3.72 -10.95 -0.47
C VAL A 53 2.32 -10.75 -1.03
N THR A 54 1.35 -10.53 -0.16
CA THR A 54 -0.03 -10.25 -0.59
C THR A 54 -0.69 -9.23 0.33
N PHE A 55 -1.63 -8.47 -0.24
CA PHE A 55 -2.50 -7.60 0.53
C PHE A 55 -3.59 -8.41 1.24
N GLY A 56 -3.62 -8.33 2.56
CA GLY A 56 -4.59 -9.05 3.40
C GLY A 56 -5.87 -8.25 3.70
N GLY A 57 -6.05 -7.10 3.04
CA GLY A 57 -7.22 -6.25 3.19
C GLY A 57 -7.06 -5.13 4.23
N VAL A 58 -8.04 -4.23 4.23
CA VAL A 58 -8.20 -3.19 5.26
C VAL A 58 -9.03 -3.76 6.40
N ARG A 59 -8.51 -3.70 7.62
CA ARG A 59 -9.16 -4.21 8.82
C ARG A 59 -10.12 -3.21 9.44
N ARG A 60 -9.76 -1.94 9.38
CA ARG A 60 -10.51 -0.84 9.98
C ARG A 60 -10.26 0.43 9.20
N THR A 61 -11.30 1.25 9.06
CA THR A 61 -11.18 2.62 8.55
C THR A 61 -11.87 3.56 9.55
N GLU A 62 -11.21 4.62 9.94
CA GLU A 62 -11.71 5.59 10.91
C GLU A 62 -11.44 7.03 10.46
N PRO A 63 -12.27 8.00 10.86
CA PRO A 63 -12.03 9.40 10.54
C PRO A 63 -10.66 9.86 11.05
N TYR A 64 -9.91 10.58 10.21
CA TYR A 64 -8.64 11.19 10.57
C TYR A 64 -8.82 12.71 10.72
N GLY A 65 -8.87 13.17 11.96
CA GLY A 65 -9.14 14.57 12.30
C GLY A 65 -10.64 14.90 12.44
N THR A 66 -10.93 16.14 12.79
CA THR A 66 -12.28 16.64 13.10
C THR A 66 -13.12 16.97 11.88
N SER A 67 -12.49 17.30 10.75
CA SER A 67 -13.17 17.72 9.50
C SER A 67 -13.83 16.56 8.75
N ARG A 68 -13.46 15.30 9.07
CA ARG A 68 -13.89 14.09 8.35
C ARG A 68 -13.60 14.11 6.84
N SER A 69 -12.69 14.98 6.40
CA SER A 69 -12.22 15.04 5.01
C SER A 69 -11.11 14.02 4.71
N LYS A 70 -10.65 13.33 5.75
CA LYS A 70 -9.59 12.32 5.66
C LYS A 70 -9.95 11.10 6.49
N TRP A 71 -9.54 9.95 6.01
CA TRP A 71 -9.76 8.67 6.68
C TRP A 71 -8.44 7.94 6.85
N ARG A 72 -8.26 7.31 8.00
CA ARG A 72 -7.13 6.45 8.28
C ARG A 72 -7.55 5.00 8.07
N ALA A 73 -6.96 4.35 7.07
CA ALA A 73 -7.17 2.96 6.75
C ALA A 73 -6.09 2.10 7.42
N GLU A 74 -6.48 1.16 8.29
CA GLU A 74 -5.60 0.17 8.89
C GLU A 74 -5.58 -1.08 8.03
N ALA A 75 -4.44 -1.36 7.43
CA ALA A 75 -4.26 -2.42 6.46
C ALA A 75 -3.38 -3.56 6.98
N LEU A 76 -3.58 -4.72 6.40
CA LEU A 76 -2.82 -5.93 6.64
C LEU A 76 -2.09 -6.34 5.35
N PHE A 77 -0.80 -6.61 5.47
CA PHE A 77 -0.02 -7.32 4.46
C PHE A 77 0.44 -8.64 5.03
N VAL A 78 0.49 -9.66 4.20
CA VAL A 78 0.88 -11.01 4.59
C VAL A 78 2.09 -11.43 3.78
N VAL A 79 3.12 -11.87 4.47
CA VAL A 79 4.30 -12.48 3.86
C VAL A 79 4.24 -13.98 4.13
N MET A 80 4.08 -14.76 3.08
CA MET A 80 4.15 -16.21 3.16
C MET A 80 5.58 -16.67 2.89
N VAL A 81 6.12 -17.51 3.75
CA VAL A 81 7.47 -18.09 3.59
C VAL A 81 7.35 -19.60 3.54
N GLY A 82 8.00 -20.19 2.55
CA GLY A 82 8.00 -21.65 2.37
C GLY A 82 9.41 -22.21 2.29
N ALA A 83 9.60 -23.38 2.92
CA ALA A 83 10.81 -24.19 2.77
C ALA A 83 10.44 -25.66 2.60
N ARG A 84 11.34 -26.42 1.96
CA ARG A 84 11.21 -27.86 1.78
C ARG A 84 12.44 -28.59 2.27
N SER A 85 12.25 -29.86 2.63
CA SER A 85 13.35 -30.77 2.91
C SER A 85 13.03 -32.15 2.33
N ILE A 86 14.01 -32.74 1.68
CA ILE A 86 13.94 -34.13 1.19
C ILE A 86 14.01 -35.13 2.36
N ARG A 87 14.50 -34.71 3.54
CA ARG A 87 14.77 -35.57 4.69
C ARG A 87 13.52 -35.78 5.56
N ASN A 88 13.02 -34.71 6.17
CA ASN A 88 11.87 -34.75 7.07
C ASN A 88 11.27 -33.35 7.33
N GLU A 89 10.11 -33.29 8.02
CA GLU A 89 9.45 -32.06 8.40
C GLU A 89 10.25 -31.20 9.36
N GLU A 90 10.98 -31.80 10.30
CA GLU A 90 11.81 -31.08 11.25
C GLU A 90 12.89 -30.29 10.53
N THR A 91 13.57 -30.88 9.55
CA THR A 91 14.57 -30.23 8.72
C THR A 91 13.98 -29.14 7.82
N SER A 92 12.72 -29.28 7.37
CA SER A 92 12.07 -28.22 6.59
C SER A 92 11.80 -26.96 7.43
N ARG A 93 11.65 -27.11 8.73
CA ARG A 93 11.45 -26.02 9.67
C ARG A 93 12.75 -25.48 10.23
N HIS A 94 13.62 -26.34 10.71
CA HIS A 94 14.87 -25.94 11.39
C HIS A 94 16.03 -25.66 10.44
N GLY A 95 15.97 -26.15 9.20
CA GLY A 95 17.08 -26.18 8.27
C GLY A 95 17.91 -27.45 8.43
N GLY A 96 18.71 -27.74 7.42
CA GLY A 96 19.63 -28.88 7.44
C GLY A 96 21.04 -28.50 7.81
N PRO A 97 21.96 -29.48 7.84
CA PRO A 97 23.37 -29.25 8.20
C PRO A 97 24.15 -28.47 7.14
N ALA A 98 23.64 -28.38 5.91
CA ALA A 98 24.28 -27.59 4.86
C ALA A 98 23.82 -26.14 4.91
N GLN A 99 24.73 -25.19 4.67
CA GLN A 99 24.45 -23.75 4.70
C GLN A 99 23.29 -23.29 3.80
N PHE A 100 22.99 -24.07 2.77
CA PHE A 100 21.90 -23.77 1.82
C PHE A 100 20.58 -24.47 2.16
N GLU A 101 20.54 -25.28 3.21
CA GLU A 101 19.32 -25.93 3.68
C GLU A 101 18.57 -25.01 4.66
N VAL A 102 18.03 -23.91 4.13
CA VAL A 102 17.32 -22.87 4.89
C VAL A 102 15.94 -23.37 5.32
N GLY A 103 15.70 -23.38 6.65
CA GLY A 103 14.41 -23.73 7.21
C GLY A 103 13.48 -22.52 7.36
N THR A 104 12.17 -22.79 7.47
CA THR A 104 11.17 -21.73 7.63
C THR A 104 11.34 -20.91 8.89
N ASN A 105 11.84 -21.48 10.00
CA ASN A 105 12.07 -20.72 11.25
C ASN A 105 13.11 -19.61 11.07
N LEU A 106 14.17 -19.87 10.29
CA LEU A 106 15.16 -18.85 9.95
C LEU A 106 14.53 -17.76 9.07
N LEU A 107 13.75 -18.16 8.03
CA LEU A 107 13.07 -17.20 7.15
C LEU A 107 12.11 -16.32 7.93
N ILE A 108 11.32 -16.88 8.86
CA ILE A 108 10.43 -16.12 9.75
C ILE A 108 11.21 -15.04 10.50
N SER A 109 12.32 -15.42 11.13
CA SER A 109 13.15 -14.50 11.90
C SER A 109 13.73 -13.38 11.02
N CYS A 110 14.28 -13.74 9.86
CA CYS A 110 14.86 -12.78 8.91
C CYS A 110 13.82 -11.83 8.34
N VAL A 111 12.66 -12.33 7.91
CA VAL A 111 11.57 -11.49 7.38
C VAL A 111 11.09 -10.49 8.44
N ARG A 112 10.85 -10.94 9.67
CA ARG A 112 10.47 -10.04 10.77
C ARG A 112 11.53 -9.00 11.05
N HIS A 113 12.81 -9.38 11.05
CA HIS A 113 13.91 -8.45 11.28
C HIS A 113 14.00 -7.39 10.17
N LEU A 114 13.76 -7.78 8.92
CA LEU A 114 13.82 -6.87 7.76
C LEU A 114 12.65 -5.89 7.70
N LEU A 115 11.45 -6.31 8.12
CA LEU A 115 10.22 -5.53 7.92
C LEU A 115 9.74 -4.77 9.15
N ASN A 116 10.08 -5.23 10.37
CA ASN A 116 9.62 -4.55 11.59
C ASN A 116 10.05 -3.09 11.62
N GLN A 117 9.09 -2.20 11.94
CA GLN A 117 9.29 -0.76 12.06
C GLN A 117 9.78 -0.08 10.75
N GLN A 118 9.49 -0.65 9.59
CA GLN A 118 9.86 -0.06 8.29
C GLN A 118 8.63 0.53 7.61
N ASP A 119 8.81 1.69 7.00
CA ASP A 119 7.84 2.35 6.10
C ASP A 119 8.27 2.29 4.63
N MET A 120 9.50 1.84 4.36
CA MET A 120 10.14 1.77 3.04
C MET A 120 10.14 3.12 2.28
N GLY A 121 10.05 4.25 3.00
CA GLY A 121 9.97 5.60 2.42
C GLY A 121 8.60 5.92 1.80
N LEU A 122 7.57 5.15 2.11
CA LEU A 122 6.20 5.37 1.65
C LEU A 122 5.38 6.15 2.71
N PRO A 123 4.31 6.84 2.31
CA PRO A 123 3.45 7.59 3.23
C PRO A 123 2.51 6.67 4.03
N ILE A 124 3.08 5.73 4.73
CA ILE A 124 2.39 4.75 5.59
C ILE A 124 2.94 4.78 7.01
N ALA A 125 2.18 4.28 7.96
CA ALA A 125 2.70 3.98 9.28
C ALA A 125 3.71 2.82 9.21
N ASN A 126 4.70 2.82 10.09
CA ASN A 126 5.69 1.75 10.14
C ASN A 126 5.02 0.38 10.26
N LEU A 127 5.50 -0.60 9.52
CA LEU A 127 5.03 -1.98 9.57
C LEU A 127 5.16 -2.54 10.99
N GLN A 128 4.05 -2.99 11.56
CA GLN A 128 3.99 -3.63 12.86
C GLN A 128 3.81 -5.14 12.68
N PRO A 129 4.63 -5.96 13.34
CA PRO A 129 4.50 -7.41 13.27
C PRO A 129 3.19 -7.87 13.92
N GLY A 130 2.46 -8.71 13.21
CA GLY A 130 1.24 -9.35 13.66
C GLY A 130 1.43 -10.83 13.97
N ALA A 131 0.36 -11.60 13.77
CA ALA A 131 0.34 -13.04 13.98
C ALA A 131 1.22 -13.78 12.96
N ILE A 132 1.68 -14.95 13.38
CA ILE A 132 2.31 -15.94 12.51
C ILE A 132 1.40 -17.17 12.54
N ARG A 133 1.05 -17.66 11.35
CA ARG A 133 0.16 -18.81 11.22
C ARG A 133 0.78 -19.85 10.31
N THR A 134 0.66 -21.12 10.67
CA THR A 134 0.97 -22.22 9.78
C THR A 134 -0.11 -22.31 8.71
N LEU A 135 0.30 -22.28 7.44
CA LEU A 135 -0.60 -22.53 6.32
C LEU A 135 -0.59 -24.01 5.94
N PHE A 136 0.61 -24.55 5.75
CA PHE A 136 0.80 -25.94 5.40
C PHE A 136 1.97 -26.51 6.20
N ASN A 137 1.79 -27.73 6.67
CA ASN A 137 2.83 -28.56 7.24
C ASN A 137 2.54 -29.99 6.81
N THR A 138 2.95 -30.35 5.60
CA THR A 138 2.55 -31.59 4.95
C THR A 138 3.76 -32.30 4.41
N LYS A 139 3.74 -33.63 4.53
CA LYS A 139 4.68 -34.51 3.87
C LYS A 139 4.04 -35.08 2.61
N THR A 140 4.55 -34.71 1.45
CA THR A 140 4.24 -35.36 0.20
C THR A 140 5.04 -36.67 0.07
N ARG A 141 4.83 -37.47 -1.00
CA ARG A 141 5.55 -38.74 -1.18
C ARG A 141 7.07 -38.59 -1.24
N THR A 142 7.57 -37.44 -1.65
CA THR A 142 8.99 -37.17 -1.89
C THR A 142 9.59 -36.09 -1.01
N ASP A 143 8.80 -35.08 -0.58
CA ASP A 143 9.30 -33.91 0.12
C ASP A 143 8.44 -33.57 1.34
N ALA A 144 9.07 -33.11 2.38
CA ALA A 144 8.42 -32.45 3.51
C ALA A 144 8.47 -30.93 3.27
N MET A 145 7.34 -30.26 3.39
CA MET A 145 7.24 -28.82 3.23
C MET A 145 6.59 -28.14 4.43
N SER A 146 7.03 -26.93 4.71
CA SER A 146 6.40 -26.06 5.70
C SER A 146 6.21 -24.67 5.11
N VAL A 147 5.02 -24.13 5.30
CA VAL A 147 4.66 -22.76 4.84
C VAL A 147 3.99 -22.02 5.99
N TYR A 148 4.47 -20.80 6.24
CA TYR A 148 3.94 -19.92 7.26
C TYR A 148 3.53 -18.59 6.67
N ALA A 149 2.44 -18.02 7.16
CA ALA A 149 1.99 -16.66 6.90
C ALA A 149 2.39 -15.74 8.07
N LEU A 150 3.06 -14.65 7.75
CA LEU A 150 3.47 -13.61 8.69
C LEU A 150 2.64 -12.35 8.40
N GLU A 151 1.88 -11.91 9.37
CA GLU A 151 1.08 -10.70 9.27
C GLU A 151 1.90 -9.46 9.63
N PHE A 152 1.71 -8.39 8.83
CA PHE A 152 2.25 -7.06 9.09
C PHE A 152 1.14 -6.03 8.95
N ARG A 153 0.96 -5.20 9.97
CA ARG A 153 -0.04 -4.15 9.99
C ARG A 153 0.61 -2.81 9.68
N THR A 154 -0.09 -2.01 8.92
CA THR A 154 0.27 -0.61 8.67
C THR A 154 -1.00 0.23 8.53
N ALA A 155 -0.85 1.52 8.30
CA ALA A 155 -1.98 2.40 8.02
C ALA A 155 -1.53 3.54 7.10
N TRP A 156 -2.45 4.04 6.31
CA TRP A 156 -2.28 5.27 5.53
C TRP A 156 -3.49 6.17 5.67
N VAL A 157 -3.35 7.40 5.21
CA VAL A 157 -4.44 8.39 5.21
C VAL A 157 -4.95 8.53 3.78
N GLU A 158 -6.27 8.47 3.64
CA GLU A 158 -6.99 8.66 2.38
C GLU A 158 -7.74 9.99 2.44
N ASP A 159 -7.59 10.80 1.39
CA ASP A 159 -8.37 12.02 1.22
C ASP A 159 -9.73 11.68 0.61
N THR A 160 -10.77 12.46 0.96
CA THR A 160 -12.10 12.30 0.40
C THR A 160 -12.50 13.50 -0.45
N LEU A 161 -13.31 13.25 -1.44
CA LEU A 161 -13.99 14.32 -2.17
C LEU A 161 -15.08 14.96 -1.30
N PHE A 162 -15.45 16.19 -1.60
CA PHE A 162 -16.64 16.81 -1.03
C PHE A 162 -17.90 16.04 -1.45
N VAL A 163 -18.94 16.12 -0.63
CA VAL A 163 -20.20 15.43 -0.91
C VAL A 163 -20.77 15.88 -2.27
N GLY A 164 -20.94 14.93 -3.18
CA GLY A 164 -21.44 15.18 -4.53
C GLY A 164 -20.41 15.66 -5.54
N ALA A 165 -19.16 15.90 -5.13
CA ALA A 165 -18.08 16.28 -6.05
C ALA A 165 -17.45 15.07 -6.75
N PHE A 166 -16.95 15.31 -7.94
CA PHE A 166 -16.10 14.38 -8.70
C PHE A 166 -14.65 14.88 -8.71
N PRO A 167 -13.66 14.01 -9.03
CA PRO A 167 -12.26 14.40 -9.15
C PRO A 167 -12.05 15.56 -10.13
N GLN A 168 -11.05 16.39 -9.88
CA GLN A 168 -10.73 17.54 -10.75
C GLN A 168 -9.77 17.20 -11.91
N GLY A 169 -9.67 15.94 -12.27
CA GLY A 169 -8.77 15.50 -13.32
C GLY A 169 -7.29 15.75 -12.95
N ALA A 170 -6.47 16.06 -13.95
CA ALA A 170 -5.03 16.31 -13.80
C ALA A 170 -4.68 17.38 -12.75
N SER A 171 -5.58 18.32 -12.47
CA SER A 171 -5.34 19.38 -11.48
C SER A 171 -5.30 18.89 -10.03
N GLU A 172 -5.91 17.74 -9.75
CA GLU A 172 -5.89 17.07 -8.44
C GLU A 172 -4.66 16.16 -8.26
N GLY A 173 -3.87 15.98 -9.32
CA GLY A 173 -2.67 15.16 -9.31
C GLY A 173 -2.82 13.83 -10.03
N PRO A 174 -1.88 12.87 -9.81
CA PRO A 174 -1.82 11.64 -10.61
C PRO A 174 -3.07 10.74 -10.50
N LEU A 175 -3.75 10.74 -9.34
CA LEU A 175 -4.99 9.97 -9.17
C LEU A 175 -6.14 10.61 -9.95
N GLY A 176 -6.27 11.94 -9.92
CA GLY A 176 -7.26 12.67 -10.69
C GLY A 176 -7.08 12.44 -12.20
N GLN A 177 -5.82 12.43 -12.67
CA GLN A 177 -5.51 12.11 -14.07
C GLN A 177 -6.02 10.73 -14.50
N VAL A 178 -5.98 9.72 -13.62
CA VAL A 178 -6.52 8.39 -13.93
C VAL A 178 -8.00 8.47 -14.30
N PHE A 179 -8.82 9.24 -13.54
CA PHE A 179 -10.24 9.37 -13.86
C PHE A 179 -10.47 10.03 -15.22
N GLU A 180 -9.65 11.02 -15.56
CA GLU A 180 -9.69 11.69 -16.86
C GLU A 180 -9.30 10.74 -18.00
N ASP A 181 -8.19 10.00 -17.84
CA ASP A 181 -7.67 9.05 -18.84
C ASP A 181 -8.66 7.93 -19.17
N TYR A 182 -9.46 7.51 -18.19
CA TYR A 182 -10.49 6.48 -18.38
C TYR A 182 -11.88 7.03 -18.72
N GLY A 183 -12.00 8.34 -18.98
CA GLY A 183 -13.27 8.98 -19.34
C GLY A 183 -14.30 9.00 -18.20
N GLY A 184 -13.83 8.94 -16.94
CA GLY A 184 -14.67 9.14 -15.77
C GLY A 184 -15.20 10.57 -15.70
N GLN A 185 -16.27 10.77 -14.93
CA GLN A 185 -16.77 12.12 -14.69
C GLN A 185 -15.76 12.89 -13.84
N ILE A 186 -15.44 14.12 -14.30
CA ILE A 186 -14.58 15.04 -13.57
C ILE A 186 -15.29 16.40 -13.41
N ASP A 187 -14.99 17.10 -12.32
CA ASP A 187 -15.41 18.47 -12.10
C ASP A 187 -14.26 19.41 -12.51
N PRO A 188 -14.53 20.46 -13.31
CA PRO A 188 -13.48 21.40 -13.64
C PRO A 188 -12.97 22.12 -12.37
N PRO A 189 -11.67 22.43 -12.30
CA PRO A 189 -11.14 23.15 -11.15
C PRO A 189 -11.81 24.51 -11.02
N THR A 190 -12.14 24.91 -9.78
CA THR A 190 -12.63 26.26 -9.51
C THR A 190 -11.60 27.29 -9.96
N PRO A 191 -11.98 28.25 -10.82
CA PRO A 191 -11.04 29.28 -11.25
C PRO A 191 -10.41 30.01 -10.06
N ASP A 192 -9.11 30.24 -10.15
CA ASP A 192 -8.40 31.03 -9.15
C ASP A 192 -9.06 32.40 -8.97
N TRP A 193 -9.21 32.83 -7.73
CA TRP A 193 -9.60 34.19 -7.43
C TRP A 193 -8.56 35.16 -8.01
N LYS A 194 -9.01 36.02 -8.92
CA LYS A 194 -8.14 37.00 -9.59
C LYS A 194 -8.28 38.38 -9.03
N ALA A 195 -9.51 38.77 -8.74
CA ALA A 195 -9.81 40.10 -8.22
C ALA A 195 -11.20 40.12 -7.57
N THR A 196 -11.39 41.07 -6.68
CA THR A 196 -12.70 41.42 -6.09
C THR A 196 -12.92 42.91 -6.22
N LEU A 197 -14.09 43.29 -6.73
CA LEU A 197 -14.55 44.67 -6.77
C LEU A 197 -15.46 44.93 -5.57
N PHE A 198 -15.06 45.79 -4.66
CA PHE A 198 -15.92 46.29 -3.59
C PHE A 198 -16.59 47.54 -4.06
N SER A 199 -17.92 47.61 -3.93
CA SER A 199 -18.72 48.80 -4.23
C SER A 199 -19.34 49.33 -2.93
N TYR A 200 -19.08 50.58 -2.62
CA TYR A 200 -19.54 51.21 -1.39
C TYR A 200 -20.69 52.16 -1.69
N PHE A 201 -21.75 52.09 -0.90
CA PHE A 201 -22.93 52.92 -0.99
C PHE A 201 -23.15 53.62 0.36
N LEU A 202 -23.03 54.93 0.38
CA LEU A 202 -23.27 55.74 1.60
C LEU A 202 -24.74 55.70 2.04
N LYS A 203 -25.62 55.56 1.06
CA LYS A 203 -27.07 55.42 1.30
C LYS A 203 -27.60 54.21 0.50
N PRO A 204 -27.67 53.02 1.12
CA PRO A 204 -28.19 51.83 0.45
C PRO A 204 -29.64 52.04 -0.03
N GLY A 205 -29.87 51.81 -1.34
CA GLY A 205 -31.19 51.87 -1.97
C GLY A 205 -31.56 53.22 -2.59
N GLU A 206 -30.80 54.31 -2.38
CA GLU A 206 -31.06 55.60 -3.02
C GLU A 206 -30.36 55.81 -4.36
N SER A 207 -29.27 55.05 -4.65
CA SER A 207 -28.52 55.14 -5.90
C SER A 207 -28.22 53.77 -6.49
N SER A 208 -28.30 53.68 -7.81
CA SER A 208 -27.83 52.50 -8.57
C SER A 208 -26.30 52.53 -8.86
N GLN A 209 -25.67 53.68 -8.59
CA GLN A 209 -24.21 53.83 -8.73
C GLN A 209 -23.55 53.85 -7.37
N PRO A 210 -22.45 53.14 -7.18
CA PRO A 210 -21.69 53.18 -5.94
C PRO A 210 -20.99 54.53 -5.75
N ASP A 211 -20.91 55.01 -4.50
CA ASP A 211 -20.22 56.24 -4.15
C ASP A 211 -18.69 56.08 -4.21
N ALA A 212 -18.21 54.88 -4.00
CA ALA A 212 -16.80 54.52 -4.14
C ALA A 212 -16.65 53.05 -4.56
N GLN A 213 -15.57 52.73 -5.24
CA GLN A 213 -15.20 51.39 -5.62
C GLN A 213 -13.74 51.11 -5.32
N ASP A 214 -13.48 49.90 -4.83
CA ASP A 214 -12.14 49.44 -4.56
C ASP A 214 -11.89 48.11 -5.29
N TRP A 215 -10.77 48.06 -6.02
CA TRP A 215 -10.39 46.90 -6.82
C TRP A 215 -9.21 46.20 -6.17
N VAL A 216 -9.47 45.07 -5.51
CA VAL A 216 -8.44 44.25 -4.89
C VAL A 216 -8.05 43.12 -5.82
N GLN A 217 -6.79 43.08 -6.23
CA GLN A 217 -6.23 42.04 -7.11
C GLN A 217 -5.23 41.17 -6.35
N LYS A 218 -5.13 39.90 -6.75
CA LYS A 218 -4.05 39.03 -6.29
C LYS A 218 -2.72 39.56 -6.86
N PRO A 219 -1.67 39.75 -6.04
CA PRO A 219 -0.36 40.15 -6.55
C PRO A 219 0.14 39.12 -7.57
N SER A 220 0.68 39.62 -8.69
CA SER A 220 1.35 38.75 -9.68
C SER A 220 2.54 38.08 -9.00
N GLN A 221 2.59 36.77 -9.00
CA GLN A 221 3.80 36.06 -8.65
C GLN A 221 4.76 36.18 -9.86
N GLU A 222 5.86 36.92 -9.67
CA GLU A 222 7.00 36.94 -10.57
C GLU A 222 7.82 35.65 -10.44
#